data_bc985ea58a8989ea28eb8ee181de233f
#
_entry.id   bc985ea58a8989ea28eb8ee181de233f
#
_cell.length_a   1.000
_cell.length_b   1.000
_cell.length_c   1.000
_cell.angle_alpha   90.00
_cell.angle_beta   90.00
_cell.angle_gamma   90.00
#
_symmetry.space_group_name_H-M   'P 1'
#
loop_
_entity.id
_entity.type
_entity.pdbx_description
1 polymer ?
#
loop_
_entity_poly.entity_id
_entity_poly.type
_entity_poly.pdbx_seq_one_letter_code
_entity_poly.pdbx_strand_id
1 'polypeptide(L)'
;MLVLGSLQFVGFSPSSTPPKQRLAKIFSPTTTDDVLRCPVDGSALVSERTVVGSQVVRRLRTSAREYPVNEVYVDLLSTSGRTSPLTVDDLVGELRDAWESRTQTQMFRTPWLAFVYERGWRQQFRAAGFPGIDAEFAEVNEFFAPAAGGVVVDMSCGSGLMTRRLARSKAYGRLLAVDYSESMLAETRRRCEQEKTPTDALTLCRADVAQLPLADASIDAMHAGAALHSWPRLETGLAEIRRVLKPGGRFFATTFVQGAYGVRAPGMMTGGGGSFRFFDSTDELKQLMVDAGFDADGVDVRIEGRGCAIVKCVVPAEADISEVDAEAEAEVVAEARLL
;
A
#
# COMPACT_ATOMS: atom_id res chain seq x y z
N MET A 1 -20.88 25.99 -68.79
CA MET A 1 -20.94 24.52 -68.79
C MET A 1 -20.29 24.07 -67.45
N LEU A 2 -21.15 23.79 -66.49
CA LEU A 2 -20.80 23.40 -65.11
C LEU A 2 -20.75 21.86 -65.10
N VAL A 3 -19.63 21.27 -64.62
CA VAL A 3 -19.53 19.84 -64.30
C VAL A 3 -19.56 19.67 -62.81
N LEU A 4 -20.64 19.15 -62.33
CA LEU A 4 -20.83 18.72 -60.92
C LEU A 4 -20.11 17.37 -60.71
N GLY A 5 -19.07 17.37 -59.90
CA GLY A 5 -18.42 16.17 -59.39
C GLY A 5 -19.10 15.67 -58.10
N SER A 6 -19.62 14.47 -58.17
CA SER A 6 -20.25 13.76 -57.03
C SER A 6 -19.24 13.35 -55.97
N LEU A 7 -19.40 13.86 -54.75
CA LEU A 7 -18.71 13.40 -53.56
C LEU A 7 -19.38 12.12 -53.06
N GLN A 8 -18.67 11.00 -53.13
CA GLN A 8 -19.04 9.77 -52.43
C GLN A 8 -18.71 9.85 -50.97
N PHE A 9 -19.74 9.78 -50.12
CA PHE A 9 -19.61 9.58 -48.70
C PHE A 9 -19.12 8.14 -48.46
N VAL A 10 -17.89 8.02 -47.94
CA VAL A 10 -17.39 6.76 -47.39
C VAL A 10 -17.98 6.65 -45.98
N GLY A 11 -18.88 5.69 -45.81
CA GLY A 11 -19.51 5.39 -44.54
C GLY A 11 -18.47 4.89 -43.50
N PHE A 12 -18.28 5.63 -42.44
CA PHE A 12 -17.59 5.16 -41.24
C PHE A 12 -18.52 4.22 -40.50
N SER A 13 -18.21 2.94 -40.48
CA SER A 13 -18.80 1.99 -39.52
C SER A 13 -18.19 2.19 -38.14
N PRO A 14 -18.98 2.47 -37.11
CA PRO A 14 -18.47 2.52 -35.74
C PRO A 14 -18.41 1.08 -35.20
N SER A 15 -17.30 0.38 -35.40
CA SER A 15 -16.98 -0.82 -34.64
C SER A 15 -15.99 -0.44 -33.55
N SER A 16 -16.46 0.17 -32.47
CA SER A 16 -15.73 0.25 -31.22
C SER A 16 -16.62 -0.30 -30.12
N THR A 17 -16.35 -1.51 -29.72
CA THR A 17 -16.86 -2.10 -28.49
C THR A 17 -16.48 -1.16 -27.33
N PRO A 18 -17.45 -0.72 -26.52
CA PRO A 18 -17.18 0.26 -25.48
C PRO A 18 -16.21 -0.31 -24.45
N PRO A 19 -15.39 0.53 -23.79
CA PRO A 19 -14.36 0.12 -22.81
C PRO A 19 -14.89 -0.65 -21.59
N LYS A 20 -16.20 -0.81 -21.47
CA LYS A 20 -16.90 -1.48 -20.35
C LYS A 20 -16.58 -2.97 -20.15
N GLN A 21 -16.06 -3.67 -21.16
CA GLN A 21 -15.78 -5.12 -21.03
C GLN A 21 -14.42 -5.45 -20.40
N ARG A 22 -13.46 -4.51 -20.33
CA ARG A 22 -12.16 -4.75 -19.69
C ARG A 22 -12.16 -4.60 -18.17
N LEU A 23 -13.11 -3.82 -17.62
CA LEU A 23 -13.23 -3.61 -16.16
C LEU A 23 -13.83 -4.82 -15.43
N ALA A 24 -14.50 -5.72 -16.14
CA ALA A 24 -15.16 -6.88 -15.55
C ALA A 24 -14.19 -7.95 -15.00
N LYS A 25 -12.91 -7.91 -15.38
CA LYS A 25 -11.91 -8.92 -14.98
C LYS A 25 -11.13 -8.58 -13.71
N ILE A 26 -11.27 -7.39 -13.14
CA ILE A 26 -10.50 -6.94 -11.98
C ILE A 26 -11.03 -7.52 -10.67
N PHE A 27 -12.27 -7.99 -10.64
CA PHE A 27 -12.87 -8.65 -9.49
C PHE A 27 -13.61 -9.91 -9.93
N SER A 28 -13.08 -11.08 -9.56
CA SER A 28 -13.82 -12.34 -9.68
C SER A 28 -15.12 -12.26 -8.88
N PRO A 29 -16.24 -12.78 -9.39
CA PRO A 29 -17.56 -12.42 -8.90
C PRO A 29 -18.03 -13.06 -7.58
N THR A 30 -17.27 -13.87 -6.86
CA THR A 30 -17.84 -14.72 -5.81
C THR A 30 -16.89 -15.17 -4.71
N THR A 31 -15.87 -14.44 -4.34
CA THR A 31 -15.07 -14.81 -3.17
C THR A 31 -15.18 -13.77 -2.09
N THR A 32 -15.55 -14.22 -0.89
CA THR A 32 -15.27 -13.48 0.34
C THR A 32 -13.79 -13.11 0.29
N ASP A 33 -13.48 -11.83 0.40
CA ASP A 33 -12.10 -11.40 0.37
C ASP A 33 -11.45 -11.85 1.68
N ASP A 34 -10.51 -12.78 1.58
CA ASP A 34 -9.82 -13.36 2.74
C ASP A 34 -8.78 -12.41 3.35
N VAL A 35 -8.38 -11.38 2.60
CA VAL A 35 -7.37 -10.40 2.98
C VAL A 35 -7.99 -9.10 3.46
N LEU A 36 -8.96 -8.53 2.70
CA LEU A 36 -9.55 -7.23 3.03
C LEU A 36 -10.53 -7.33 4.20
N ARG A 37 -10.47 -6.34 5.08
CA ARG A 37 -11.31 -6.23 6.29
C ARG A 37 -11.94 -4.86 6.40
N CYS A 38 -13.00 -4.78 7.15
CA CYS A 38 -13.58 -3.51 7.59
C CYS A 38 -12.56 -2.77 8.47
N PRO A 39 -12.17 -1.52 8.14
CA PRO A 39 -11.18 -0.79 8.93
C PRO A 39 -11.69 -0.39 10.32
N VAL A 40 -13.00 -0.48 10.58
CA VAL A 40 -13.59 -0.05 11.85
C VAL A 40 -13.67 -1.18 12.86
N ASP A 41 -14.07 -2.38 12.43
CA ASP A 41 -14.35 -3.51 13.33
C ASP A 41 -13.63 -4.81 12.95
N GLY A 42 -12.79 -4.78 11.92
CA GLY A 42 -12.03 -5.94 11.45
C GLY A 42 -12.87 -7.04 10.78
N SER A 43 -14.18 -6.85 10.63
CA SER A 43 -15.04 -7.88 10.05
C SER A 43 -14.73 -8.13 8.57
N ALA A 44 -15.00 -9.35 8.12
CA ALA A 44 -14.79 -9.75 6.73
C ALA A 44 -15.67 -8.93 5.78
N LEU A 45 -15.11 -8.54 4.64
CA LEU A 45 -15.81 -7.81 3.60
C LEU A 45 -16.41 -8.75 2.56
N VAL A 46 -17.67 -8.56 2.26
CA VAL A 46 -18.40 -9.29 1.22
C VAL A 46 -18.58 -8.37 0.01
N SER A 47 -18.17 -8.86 -1.16
CA SER A 47 -18.38 -8.14 -2.42
C SER A 47 -19.79 -8.34 -2.92
N GLU A 48 -20.53 -7.26 -3.11
CA GLU A 48 -21.86 -7.24 -3.73
C GLU A 48 -21.88 -6.46 -5.02
N ARG A 49 -22.70 -6.95 -5.94
CA ARG A 49 -23.06 -6.25 -7.17
C ARG A 49 -24.52 -5.88 -7.13
N THR A 50 -24.82 -4.61 -7.22
CA THR A 50 -26.19 -4.10 -7.30
C THR A 50 -26.37 -3.39 -8.64
N VAL A 51 -27.49 -3.66 -9.30
CA VAL A 51 -27.88 -2.96 -10.52
C VAL A 51 -28.74 -1.77 -10.12
N VAL A 52 -28.27 -0.55 -10.41
CA VAL A 52 -29.01 0.69 -10.17
C VAL A 52 -29.27 1.33 -11.54
N GLY A 53 -30.47 1.21 -12.04
CA GLY A 53 -30.82 1.59 -13.41
C GLY A 53 -30.06 0.75 -14.43
N SER A 54 -29.28 1.37 -15.32
CA SER A 54 -28.41 0.70 -16.31
C SER A 54 -26.98 0.46 -15.85
N GLN A 55 -26.62 0.84 -14.61
CA GLN A 55 -25.26 0.75 -14.09
C GLN A 55 -25.13 -0.39 -13.08
N VAL A 56 -24.02 -1.14 -13.19
CA VAL A 56 -23.62 -2.13 -12.19
C VAL A 56 -22.74 -1.42 -11.17
N VAL A 57 -23.24 -1.23 -9.97
CA VAL A 57 -22.52 -0.68 -8.84
C VAL A 57 -21.96 -1.82 -8.01
N ARG A 58 -20.68 -1.79 -7.73
CA ARG A 58 -20.00 -2.73 -6.82
C ARG A 58 -19.80 -2.06 -5.47
N ARG A 59 -19.97 -2.84 -4.41
CA ARG A 59 -19.72 -2.42 -3.04
C ARG A 59 -19.06 -3.54 -2.27
N LEU A 60 -18.22 -3.17 -1.32
CA LEU A 60 -17.78 -4.07 -0.26
C LEU A 60 -18.59 -3.75 0.99
N ARG A 61 -19.11 -4.76 1.66
CA ARG A 61 -19.90 -4.52 2.86
C ARG A 61 -19.64 -5.54 3.97
N THR A 62 -19.96 -5.11 5.19
CA THR A 62 -20.20 -5.96 6.35
C THR A 62 -21.69 -5.98 6.65
N SER A 63 -22.08 -6.58 7.77
CA SER A 63 -23.48 -6.47 8.28
C SER A 63 -23.87 -5.04 8.64
N ALA A 64 -22.90 -4.19 8.99
CA ALA A 64 -23.13 -2.84 9.51
C ALA A 64 -22.69 -1.71 8.58
N ARG A 65 -21.74 -1.95 7.67
CA ARG A 65 -21.11 -0.90 6.85
C ARG A 65 -20.99 -1.27 5.38
N GLU A 66 -21.06 -0.26 4.53
CA GLU A 66 -20.82 -0.36 3.09
C GLU A 66 -19.66 0.53 2.68
N TYR A 67 -18.77 0.01 1.84
CA TYR A 67 -17.61 0.73 1.31
C TYR A 67 -17.73 0.88 -0.21
N PRO A 68 -17.49 2.07 -0.76
CA PRO A 68 -17.60 2.31 -2.18
C PRO A 68 -16.45 1.64 -2.95
N VAL A 69 -16.80 1.03 -4.08
CA VAL A 69 -15.85 0.57 -5.09
C VAL A 69 -16.10 1.37 -6.34
N ASN A 70 -15.20 2.27 -6.68
CA ASN A 70 -15.28 3.03 -7.91
C ASN A 70 -14.51 2.36 -9.06
N GLU A 71 -14.40 3.02 -10.22
CA GLU A 71 -13.71 2.48 -11.40
C GLU A 71 -12.18 2.41 -11.22
N VAL A 72 -11.63 3.11 -10.23
CA VAL A 72 -10.19 3.24 -10.01
C VAL A 72 -9.72 2.40 -8.84
N TYR A 73 -10.37 2.51 -7.67
CA TYR A 73 -9.92 1.90 -6.42
C TYR A 73 -11.10 1.48 -5.53
N VAL A 74 -10.77 0.65 -4.54
CA VAL A 74 -11.63 0.35 -3.40
C VAL A 74 -11.36 1.38 -2.31
N ASP A 75 -12.39 2.08 -1.82
CA ASP A 75 -12.25 3.06 -0.75
C ASP A 75 -12.54 2.40 0.60
N LEU A 76 -11.50 2.14 1.37
CA LEU A 76 -11.55 1.49 2.68
C LEU A 76 -11.04 2.42 3.79
N LEU A 77 -11.19 3.73 3.65
CA LEU A 77 -11.05 4.60 4.81
C LEU A 77 -12.20 4.35 5.79
N SER A 78 -11.93 4.44 7.10
CA SER A 78 -12.96 4.30 8.15
C SER A 78 -14.11 5.28 7.95
N THR A 79 -13.79 6.49 7.48
CA THR A 79 -14.75 7.56 7.14
C THR A 79 -15.55 7.31 5.86
N SER A 80 -15.06 6.46 4.96
CA SER A 80 -15.79 6.11 3.73
C SER A 80 -16.86 5.06 3.96
N GLY A 81 -16.77 4.31 5.06
CA GLY A 81 -17.76 3.32 5.46
C GLY A 81 -19.07 4.01 5.90
N ARG A 82 -20.17 3.71 5.18
CA ARG A 82 -21.49 4.27 5.50
C ARG A 82 -22.26 3.31 6.39
N THR A 83 -22.70 3.81 7.55
CA THR A 83 -23.76 3.18 8.34
C THR A 83 -25.10 3.84 8.02
N SER A 84 -26.18 3.11 8.13
CA SER A 84 -27.50 3.71 8.04
C SER A 84 -28.26 3.35 9.33
N PRO A 85 -28.56 4.33 10.19
CA PRO A 85 -28.22 5.76 10.17
C PRO A 85 -26.79 6.05 10.66
N LEU A 86 -26.25 7.25 10.31
CA LEU A 86 -24.97 7.75 10.82
C LEU A 86 -24.98 7.78 12.36
N THR A 87 -23.98 7.20 12.99
CA THR A 87 -23.81 7.26 14.44
C THR A 87 -22.99 8.49 14.85
N VAL A 88 -23.07 8.87 16.12
CA VAL A 88 -22.24 9.95 16.67
C VAL A 88 -20.76 9.61 16.53
N ASP A 89 -20.39 8.33 16.67
CA ASP A 89 -19.02 7.85 16.53
C ASP A 89 -18.50 7.99 15.09
N ASP A 90 -19.35 7.81 14.09
CA ASP A 90 -19.00 8.07 12.68
C ASP A 90 -18.66 9.57 12.48
N LEU A 91 -19.46 10.46 13.06
CA LEU A 91 -19.25 11.91 12.96
C LEU A 91 -17.97 12.35 13.70
N VAL A 92 -17.71 11.80 14.88
CA VAL A 92 -16.50 12.08 15.66
C VAL A 92 -15.27 11.54 14.92
N GLY A 93 -15.37 10.36 14.32
CA GLY A 93 -14.32 9.78 13.46
C GLY A 93 -14.00 10.68 12.27
N GLU A 94 -15.02 11.13 11.54
CA GLU A 94 -14.85 12.05 10.41
C GLU A 94 -14.19 13.38 10.81
N LEU A 95 -14.59 13.95 11.96
CA LEU A 95 -14.01 15.20 12.47
C LEU A 95 -12.57 15.03 12.90
N ARG A 96 -12.24 13.88 13.53
CA ARG A 96 -10.86 13.58 13.95
C ARG A 96 -9.95 13.38 12.75
N ASP A 97 -10.35 12.57 11.79
CA ASP A 97 -9.59 12.32 10.57
C ASP A 97 -9.45 13.60 9.71
N ALA A 98 -10.50 14.43 9.67
CA ALA A 98 -10.43 15.73 9.02
C ALA A 98 -9.47 16.70 9.72
N TRP A 99 -9.35 16.62 11.05
CA TRP A 99 -8.41 17.43 11.82
C TRP A 99 -6.97 16.94 11.66
N GLU A 100 -6.72 15.64 11.81
CA GLU A 100 -5.40 15.03 11.70
C GLU A 100 -4.85 15.07 10.26
N SER A 101 -5.72 14.92 9.25
CA SER A 101 -5.33 14.97 7.83
C SER A 101 -5.06 16.38 7.29
N ARG A 102 -5.50 17.44 7.98
CA ARG A 102 -5.40 18.83 7.49
C ARG A 102 -3.97 19.34 7.36
N THR A 103 -3.00 18.79 8.06
CA THR A 103 -1.67 19.37 8.17
C THR A 103 -0.58 18.68 7.35
N GLN A 104 -0.63 17.35 7.18
CA GLN A 104 0.48 16.62 6.55
C GLN A 104 0.16 16.05 5.15
N THR A 105 -1.06 15.58 4.93
CA THR A 105 -1.43 14.88 3.70
C THR A 105 -2.07 15.77 2.64
N GLN A 106 -2.46 17.01 2.96
CA GLN A 106 -3.12 17.91 1.99
C GLN A 106 -2.24 18.19 0.76
N MET A 107 -0.93 18.25 0.93
CA MET A 107 0.00 18.46 -0.17
C MET A 107 -0.10 17.35 -1.23
N PHE A 108 -0.23 16.09 -0.80
CA PHE A 108 -0.34 14.93 -1.70
C PHE A 108 -1.73 14.72 -2.30
N ARG A 109 -2.73 15.52 -1.88
CA ARG A 109 -4.11 15.48 -2.40
C ARG A 109 -4.31 16.31 -3.66
N THR A 110 -3.35 17.16 -4.02
CA THR A 110 -3.49 18.02 -5.20
C THR A 110 -3.03 17.30 -6.47
N PRO A 111 -3.84 17.25 -7.54
CA PRO A 111 -3.46 16.59 -8.80
C PRO A 111 -2.16 17.13 -9.41
N TRP A 112 -1.86 18.42 -9.17
CA TRP A 112 -0.65 19.05 -9.63
C TRP A 112 0.61 18.50 -8.97
N LEU A 113 0.53 18.11 -7.69
CA LEU A 113 1.67 17.55 -6.98
C LEU A 113 1.99 16.12 -7.48
N ALA A 114 0.98 15.29 -7.77
CA ALA A 114 1.19 13.99 -8.39
C ALA A 114 1.95 14.10 -9.71
N PHE A 115 1.66 15.16 -10.48
CA PHE A 115 2.32 15.47 -11.75
C PHE A 115 3.78 15.93 -11.57
N VAL A 116 4.05 16.80 -10.59
CA VAL A 116 5.40 17.32 -10.27
C VAL A 116 6.26 16.25 -9.62
N TYR A 117 5.66 15.38 -8.80
CA TYR A 117 6.32 14.27 -8.13
C TYR A 117 7.05 13.35 -9.09
N GLU A 118 6.47 13.01 -10.24
CA GLU A 118 7.13 12.17 -11.24
C GLU A 118 8.17 12.91 -12.11
N ARG A 119 8.00 14.22 -12.32
CA ARG A 119 8.83 14.96 -13.30
C ARG A 119 10.08 15.65 -12.74
N GLY A 120 10.16 15.86 -11.46
CA GLY A 120 11.29 16.60 -10.89
C GLY A 120 11.66 16.22 -9.46
N TRP A 121 10.68 15.89 -8.63
CA TRP A 121 10.93 15.62 -7.23
C TRP A 121 11.73 14.32 -7.01
N ARG A 122 11.46 13.27 -7.77
CA ARG A 122 12.22 12.02 -7.68
C ARG A 122 13.66 12.10 -8.16
N GLN A 123 13.98 13.06 -9.02
CA GLN A 123 15.37 13.34 -9.37
C GLN A 123 16.14 13.94 -8.17
N GLN A 124 15.43 14.67 -7.29
CA GLN A 124 16.00 15.17 -6.05
C GLN A 124 16.26 14.05 -5.03
N PHE A 125 15.49 12.97 -5.05
CA PHE A 125 15.75 11.79 -4.20
C PHE A 125 17.08 11.12 -4.56
N ARG A 126 17.45 11.09 -5.83
CA ARG A 126 18.80 10.64 -6.24
C ARG A 126 19.90 11.51 -5.68
N ALA A 127 19.72 12.83 -5.65
CA ALA A 127 20.65 13.73 -5.00
C ALA A 127 20.71 13.51 -3.48
N ALA A 128 19.60 13.03 -2.90
CA ALA A 128 19.48 12.58 -1.51
C ALA A 128 20.09 11.19 -1.26
N GLY A 129 20.56 10.49 -2.28
CA GLY A 129 21.19 9.17 -2.14
C GLY A 129 20.26 7.98 -2.27
N PHE A 130 19.00 8.19 -2.67
CA PHE A 130 18.11 7.08 -2.98
C PHE A 130 18.64 6.32 -4.20
N PRO A 131 18.63 4.97 -4.19
CA PRO A 131 19.26 4.15 -5.24
C PRO A 131 18.60 4.30 -6.62
N GLY A 132 17.44 4.92 -6.67
CA GLY A 132 16.59 4.96 -7.86
C GLY A 132 15.74 3.72 -7.98
N ILE A 133 14.62 3.87 -8.71
CA ILE A 133 13.54 2.89 -8.68
C ILE A 133 13.92 1.51 -9.23
N ASP A 134 14.84 1.43 -10.19
CA ASP A 134 15.22 0.15 -10.79
C ASP A 134 16.16 -0.63 -9.86
N ALA A 135 17.09 0.05 -9.18
CA ALA A 135 17.94 -0.55 -8.16
C ALA A 135 17.14 -0.94 -6.91
N GLU A 136 16.23 -0.07 -6.46
CA GLU A 136 15.32 -0.37 -5.36
C GLU A 136 14.44 -1.58 -5.70
N PHE A 137 13.88 -1.65 -6.91
CA PHE A 137 13.11 -2.81 -7.35
C PHE A 137 13.92 -4.10 -7.38
N ALA A 138 15.16 -4.06 -7.85
CA ALA A 138 16.02 -5.24 -7.88
C ALA A 138 16.23 -5.79 -6.46
N GLU A 139 16.52 -4.91 -5.50
CA GLU A 139 16.70 -5.27 -4.10
C GLU A 139 15.40 -5.76 -3.43
N VAL A 140 14.28 -5.08 -3.69
CA VAL A 140 12.95 -5.52 -3.23
C VAL A 140 12.60 -6.88 -3.78
N ASN A 141 12.83 -7.12 -5.08
CA ASN A 141 12.52 -8.39 -5.72
C ASN A 141 13.36 -9.55 -5.18
N GLU A 142 14.62 -9.32 -4.88
CA GLU A 142 15.49 -10.29 -4.20
C GLU A 142 14.99 -10.54 -2.76
N PHE A 143 14.75 -9.48 -2.00
CA PHE A 143 14.31 -9.58 -0.61
C PHE A 143 12.94 -10.23 -0.49
N PHE A 144 12.04 -10.02 -1.46
CA PHE A 144 10.69 -10.59 -1.49
C PHE A 144 10.59 -11.96 -2.18
N ALA A 145 11.71 -12.56 -2.59
CA ALA A 145 11.68 -13.86 -3.26
C ALA A 145 10.89 -14.95 -2.51
N PRO A 146 10.93 -15.04 -1.15
CA PRO A 146 10.11 -15.99 -0.40
C PRO A 146 8.60 -15.73 -0.45
N ALA A 147 8.19 -14.51 -0.82
CA ALA A 147 6.78 -14.14 -0.99
C ALA A 147 6.22 -14.45 -2.38
N ALA A 148 6.96 -15.18 -3.23
CA ALA A 148 6.50 -15.55 -4.56
C ALA A 148 5.19 -16.34 -4.51
N GLY A 149 4.23 -15.98 -5.38
CA GLY A 149 2.87 -16.54 -5.38
C GLY A 149 1.96 -16.02 -4.27
N GLY A 150 2.49 -15.32 -3.29
CA GLY A 150 1.76 -14.79 -2.14
C GLY A 150 1.10 -13.42 -2.39
N VAL A 151 0.71 -12.78 -1.29
CA VAL A 151 0.06 -11.46 -1.25
C VAL A 151 1.10 -10.40 -0.91
N VAL A 152 1.29 -9.43 -1.80
CA VAL A 152 2.23 -8.32 -1.61
C VAL A 152 1.50 -6.99 -1.59
N VAL A 153 1.96 -6.08 -0.72
CA VAL A 153 1.43 -4.72 -0.59
C VAL A 153 2.50 -3.70 -0.98
N ASP A 154 2.15 -2.75 -1.85
CA ASP A 154 2.90 -1.52 -2.09
C ASP A 154 2.19 -0.40 -1.32
N MET A 155 2.68 -0.11 -0.10
CA MET A 155 2.09 0.84 0.84
C MET A 155 2.58 2.26 0.55
N SER A 156 1.67 3.22 0.56
CA SER A 156 1.94 4.60 0.11
C SER A 156 2.50 4.60 -1.32
N CYS A 157 1.81 3.89 -2.21
CA CYS A 157 2.29 3.57 -3.56
C CYS A 157 2.52 4.79 -4.44
N GLY A 158 1.98 5.96 -4.06
CA GLY A 158 2.07 7.20 -4.79
C GLY A 158 1.55 7.06 -6.22
N SER A 159 2.35 7.44 -7.20
CA SER A 159 2.03 7.29 -8.63
C SER A 159 2.24 5.88 -9.20
N GLY A 160 2.52 4.88 -8.34
CA GLY A 160 2.62 3.47 -8.68
C GLY A 160 3.91 3.05 -9.37
N LEU A 161 5.02 3.71 -9.08
CA LEU A 161 6.30 3.38 -9.73
C LEU A 161 6.81 2.00 -9.35
N MET A 162 6.74 1.62 -8.07
CA MET A 162 7.05 0.27 -7.60
C MET A 162 5.94 -0.69 -7.97
N THR A 163 4.68 -0.30 -7.76
CA THR A 163 3.49 -1.09 -8.14
C THR A 163 3.60 -1.65 -9.55
N ARG A 164 3.95 -0.80 -10.55
CA ARG A 164 4.03 -1.22 -11.94
C ARG A 164 5.16 -2.24 -12.20
N ARG A 165 6.26 -2.17 -11.44
CA ARG A 165 7.36 -3.14 -11.53
C ARG A 165 6.98 -4.46 -10.89
N LEU A 166 6.39 -4.42 -9.69
CA LEU A 166 5.89 -5.61 -9.01
C LEU A 166 4.83 -6.31 -9.86
N ALA A 167 3.90 -5.57 -10.48
CA ALA A 167 2.89 -6.14 -11.36
C ALA A 167 3.49 -6.78 -12.63
N ARG A 168 4.54 -6.18 -13.22
CA ARG A 168 5.22 -6.72 -14.40
C ARG A 168 6.05 -7.95 -14.10
N SER A 169 6.56 -8.10 -12.89
CA SER A 169 7.31 -9.30 -12.49
C SER A 169 6.44 -10.55 -12.54
N LYS A 170 5.11 -10.41 -12.35
CA LYS A 170 4.14 -11.52 -12.24
C LYS A 170 4.53 -12.55 -11.17
N ALA A 171 5.37 -12.16 -10.22
CA ALA A 171 5.89 -13.05 -9.18
C ALA A 171 4.85 -13.32 -8.09
N TYR A 172 3.82 -12.49 -7.95
CA TYR A 172 2.89 -12.50 -6.82
C TYR A 172 1.48 -12.88 -7.25
N GLY A 173 0.79 -13.67 -6.43
CA GLY A 173 -0.59 -14.09 -6.66
C GLY A 173 -1.58 -12.95 -6.50
N ARG A 174 -1.27 -12.01 -5.58
CA ARG A 174 -2.06 -10.80 -5.34
C ARG A 174 -1.14 -9.61 -5.03
N LEU A 175 -1.42 -8.47 -5.64
CA LEU A 175 -0.73 -7.20 -5.38
C LEU A 175 -1.75 -6.14 -4.98
N LEU A 176 -1.60 -5.59 -3.78
CA LEU A 176 -2.38 -4.45 -3.30
C LEU A 176 -1.51 -3.20 -3.39
N ALA A 177 -1.96 -2.19 -4.12
CA ALA A 177 -1.34 -0.87 -4.11
C ALA A 177 -2.22 0.07 -3.27
N VAL A 178 -1.70 0.47 -2.13
CA VAL A 178 -2.42 1.20 -1.10
C VAL A 178 -1.90 2.62 -0.99
N ASP A 179 -2.78 3.60 -1.03
CA ASP A 179 -2.45 5.00 -0.77
C ASP A 179 -3.63 5.73 -0.11
N TYR A 180 -3.34 6.74 0.70
CA TYR A 180 -4.37 7.59 1.28
C TYR A 180 -4.94 8.57 0.26
N SER A 181 -4.15 8.98 -0.73
CA SER A 181 -4.47 10.00 -1.72
C SER A 181 -5.21 9.42 -2.93
N GLU A 182 -6.43 9.91 -3.15
CA GLU A 182 -7.22 9.59 -4.35
C GLU A 182 -6.51 10.00 -5.65
N SER A 183 -5.84 11.15 -5.64
CA SER A 183 -5.14 11.64 -6.82
C SER A 183 -3.93 10.77 -7.18
N MET A 184 -3.25 10.20 -6.18
CA MET A 184 -2.15 9.24 -6.41
C MET A 184 -2.67 7.92 -6.96
N LEU A 185 -3.75 7.39 -6.43
CA LEU A 185 -4.38 6.16 -6.97
C LEU A 185 -4.88 6.36 -8.40
N ALA A 186 -5.50 7.52 -8.69
CA ALA A 186 -5.92 7.87 -10.04
C ALA A 186 -4.73 7.95 -11.02
N GLU A 187 -3.61 8.53 -10.59
CA GLU A 187 -2.38 8.59 -11.38
C GLU A 187 -1.77 7.20 -11.58
N THR A 188 -1.74 6.37 -10.52
CA THR A 188 -1.29 4.97 -10.61
C THR A 188 -2.12 4.21 -11.65
N ARG A 189 -3.44 4.33 -11.61
CA ARG A 189 -4.34 3.71 -12.61
C ARG A 189 -4.02 4.17 -14.01
N ARG A 190 -3.98 5.49 -14.21
CA ARG A 190 -3.68 6.11 -15.50
C ARG A 190 -2.34 5.62 -16.07
N ARG A 191 -1.29 5.51 -15.24
CA ARG A 191 0.02 5.00 -15.65
C ARG A 191 -0.01 3.52 -16.01
N CYS A 192 -0.69 2.71 -15.22
CA CYS A 192 -0.86 1.29 -15.54
C CYS A 192 -1.51 1.10 -16.93
N GLU A 193 -2.52 1.90 -17.25
CA GLU A 193 -3.18 1.88 -18.55
C GLU A 193 -2.27 2.34 -19.69
N GLN A 194 -1.60 3.47 -19.52
CA GLN A 194 -0.68 4.01 -20.53
C GLN A 194 0.49 3.07 -20.83
N GLU A 195 1.04 2.43 -19.82
CA GLU A 195 2.19 1.54 -19.93
C GLU A 195 1.77 0.09 -20.16
N LYS A 196 0.47 -0.19 -20.31
CA LYS A 196 -0.10 -1.55 -20.49
C LYS A 196 0.40 -2.53 -19.43
N THR A 197 0.52 -2.06 -18.19
CA THR A 197 0.93 -2.90 -17.05
C THR A 197 -0.11 -3.99 -16.80
N PRO A 198 0.29 -5.25 -16.57
CA PRO A 198 -0.63 -6.30 -16.16
C PRO A 198 -1.35 -5.91 -14.86
N THR A 199 -2.67 -6.03 -14.83
CA THR A 199 -3.49 -5.66 -13.66
C THR A 199 -4.36 -6.79 -13.13
N ASP A 200 -4.17 -8.01 -13.64
CA ASP A 200 -5.02 -9.16 -13.28
C ASP A 200 -4.91 -9.49 -11.76
N ALA A 201 -3.71 -9.34 -11.19
CA ALA A 201 -3.46 -9.53 -9.75
C ALA A 201 -3.48 -8.23 -8.94
N LEU A 202 -3.63 -7.05 -9.59
CA LEU A 202 -3.52 -5.74 -8.94
C LEU A 202 -4.86 -5.23 -8.45
N THR A 203 -4.90 -4.82 -7.18
CA THR A 203 -6.00 -4.05 -6.60
C THR A 203 -5.47 -2.73 -6.08
N LEU A 204 -6.07 -1.62 -6.49
CA LEU A 204 -5.83 -0.30 -5.91
C LEU A 204 -6.77 -0.10 -4.73
N CYS A 205 -6.25 0.32 -3.58
CA CYS A 205 -7.01 0.48 -2.36
C CYS A 205 -6.68 1.82 -1.70
N ARG A 206 -7.71 2.59 -1.35
CA ARG A 206 -7.56 3.78 -0.54
C ARG A 206 -7.69 3.40 0.92
N ALA A 207 -6.64 3.59 1.70
CA ALA A 207 -6.63 3.28 3.13
C ALA A 207 -5.62 4.14 3.89
N ASP A 208 -5.78 4.17 5.22
CA ASP A 208 -4.84 4.77 6.16
C ASP A 208 -3.88 3.68 6.66
N VAL A 209 -2.57 3.96 6.59
CA VAL A 209 -1.55 3.03 7.10
C VAL A 209 -1.69 2.76 8.59
N ALA A 210 -2.19 3.73 9.35
CA ALA A 210 -2.41 3.59 10.79
C ALA A 210 -3.72 2.86 11.15
N GLN A 211 -4.46 2.38 10.15
CA GLN A 211 -5.70 1.60 10.31
C GLN A 211 -5.90 0.73 9.06
N LEU A 212 -5.01 -0.24 8.86
CA LEU A 212 -5.01 -1.07 7.65
C LEU A 212 -6.23 -1.98 7.60
N PRO A 213 -7.02 -1.91 6.53
CA PRO A 213 -8.17 -2.77 6.32
C PRO A 213 -7.74 -4.16 5.80
N LEU A 214 -6.82 -4.78 6.51
CA LEU A 214 -6.22 -6.07 6.16
C LEU A 214 -6.30 -7.01 7.37
N ALA A 215 -6.50 -8.29 7.09
CA ALA A 215 -6.51 -9.33 8.12
C ALA A 215 -5.14 -9.45 8.78
N ASP A 216 -5.13 -9.88 10.04
CA ASP A 216 -3.91 -10.26 10.75
C ASP A 216 -3.20 -11.38 9.99
N ALA A 217 -1.88 -11.36 9.99
CA ALA A 217 -1.05 -12.40 9.40
C ALA A 217 -1.52 -12.86 8.01
N SER A 218 -1.89 -11.89 7.13
CA SER A 218 -2.41 -12.18 5.79
C SER A 218 -1.49 -11.78 4.64
N ILE A 219 -0.44 -11.00 4.92
CA ILE A 219 0.46 -10.41 3.94
C ILE A 219 1.82 -11.08 3.98
N ASP A 220 2.31 -11.52 2.83
CA ASP A 220 3.61 -12.18 2.70
C ASP A 220 4.76 -11.18 2.62
N ALA A 221 4.56 -10.03 1.95
CA ALA A 221 5.53 -8.96 1.95
C ALA A 221 4.89 -7.57 1.75
N MET A 222 5.54 -6.54 2.30
CA MET A 222 5.09 -5.15 2.18
C MET A 222 6.27 -4.23 1.86
N HIS A 223 6.07 -3.37 0.85
CA HIS A 223 6.99 -2.32 0.45
C HIS A 223 6.45 -0.95 0.85
N ALA A 224 7.32 -0.03 1.30
CA ALA A 224 6.99 1.37 1.57
C ALA A 224 8.14 2.30 1.15
N GLY A 225 8.15 2.70 -0.13
CA GLY A 225 9.23 3.51 -0.70
C GLY A 225 9.11 4.99 -0.42
N ALA A 226 10.11 5.58 0.25
CA ALA A 226 10.15 7.00 0.60
C ALA A 226 8.88 7.46 1.34
N ALA A 227 8.38 6.67 2.30
CA ALA A 227 7.07 6.85 2.88
C ALA A 227 7.07 7.20 4.37
N LEU A 228 7.89 6.56 5.20
CA LEU A 228 7.84 6.62 6.67
C LEU A 228 7.86 8.06 7.22
N HIS A 229 8.69 8.92 6.62
CA HIS A 229 8.83 10.32 7.03
C HIS A 229 7.56 11.16 6.82
N SER A 230 6.60 10.66 6.04
CA SER A 230 5.34 11.34 5.71
C SER A 230 4.13 10.83 6.48
N TRP A 231 4.28 9.78 7.31
CA TRP A 231 3.18 9.21 8.06
C TRP A 231 2.91 9.98 9.35
N PRO A 232 1.70 10.55 9.52
CA PRO A 232 1.37 11.35 10.71
C PRO A 232 1.40 10.52 12.00
N ARG A 233 0.99 9.25 11.92
CA ARG A 233 0.93 8.29 13.04
C ARG A 233 1.87 7.13 12.74
N LEU A 234 3.17 7.43 12.69
CA LEU A 234 4.20 6.48 12.24
C LEU A 234 4.20 5.20 13.07
N GLU A 235 4.22 5.32 14.38
CA GLU A 235 4.30 4.20 15.33
C GLU A 235 3.08 3.27 15.16
N THR A 236 1.88 3.86 15.05
CA THR A 236 0.65 3.10 14.81
C THR A 236 0.70 2.41 13.43
N GLY A 237 1.20 3.11 12.41
CA GLY A 237 1.34 2.53 11.06
C GLY A 237 2.31 1.34 11.03
N LEU A 238 3.43 1.45 11.75
CA LEU A 238 4.40 0.35 11.86
C LEU A 238 3.82 -0.85 12.62
N ALA A 239 3.06 -0.61 13.70
CA ALA A 239 2.37 -1.68 14.43
C ALA A 239 1.32 -2.38 13.54
N GLU A 240 0.57 -1.64 12.72
CA GLU A 240 -0.37 -2.20 11.77
C GLU A 240 0.32 -3.05 10.70
N ILE A 241 1.46 -2.58 10.16
CA ILE A 241 2.28 -3.36 9.22
C ILE A 241 2.72 -4.67 9.87
N ARG A 242 3.20 -4.62 11.12
CA ARG A 242 3.60 -5.82 11.86
C ARG A 242 2.42 -6.78 12.07
N ARG A 243 1.24 -6.26 12.41
CA ARG A 243 0.02 -7.06 12.61
C ARG A 243 -0.38 -7.85 11.38
N VAL A 244 -0.34 -7.21 10.20
CA VAL A 244 -0.82 -7.82 8.97
C VAL A 244 0.19 -8.77 8.32
N LEU A 245 1.48 -8.67 8.65
CA LEU A 245 2.51 -9.56 8.12
C LEU A 245 2.41 -10.94 8.76
N LYS A 246 2.48 -11.96 7.92
CA LYS A 246 2.56 -13.37 8.32
C LYS A 246 3.86 -13.65 9.08
N PRO A 247 3.92 -14.75 9.86
CA PRO A 247 5.20 -15.35 10.23
C PRO A 247 6.05 -15.58 8.97
N GLY A 248 7.33 -15.22 9.01
CA GLY A 248 8.22 -15.20 7.84
C GLY A 248 7.99 -14.04 6.88
N GLY A 249 6.96 -13.21 7.11
CA GLY A 249 6.62 -12.05 6.29
C GLY A 249 7.71 -10.98 6.30
N ARG A 250 7.78 -10.19 5.23
CA ARG A 250 8.88 -9.26 4.97
C ARG A 250 8.40 -7.83 4.78
N PHE A 251 9.09 -6.89 5.43
CA PHE A 251 8.85 -5.46 5.25
C PHE A 251 10.10 -4.78 4.72
N PHE A 252 9.96 -4.07 3.61
CA PHE A 252 11.00 -3.25 3.01
C PHE A 252 10.56 -1.80 2.95
N ALA A 253 11.36 -0.89 3.51
CA ALA A 253 11.05 0.53 3.42
C ALA A 253 12.29 1.37 3.10
N THR A 254 12.05 2.53 2.49
CA THR A 254 13.07 3.58 2.32
C THR A 254 12.58 4.88 2.94
N THR A 255 13.49 5.64 3.56
CA THR A 255 13.17 6.93 4.18
C THR A 255 14.40 7.83 4.25
N PHE A 256 14.22 9.07 4.75
CA PHE A 256 15.30 10.04 4.92
C PHE A 256 15.88 9.99 6.33
N VAL A 257 17.22 10.03 6.41
CA VAL A 257 17.98 10.23 7.67
C VAL A 257 18.75 11.54 7.59
N GLN A 258 18.57 12.37 8.61
CA GLN A 258 19.09 13.74 8.67
C GLN A 258 20.64 13.80 8.83
N GLY A 259 21.21 12.89 9.63
CA GLY A 259 22.63 12.92 10.02
C GLY A 259 23.62 12.72 8.87
N ALA A 260 23.20 12.11 7.75
CA ALA A 260 24.05 11.88 6.60
C ALA A 260 24.32 13.14 5.76
N TYR A 261 23.55 14.22 5.94
CA TYR A 261 23.68 15.44 5.13
C TYR A 261 24.55 16.54 5.77
N GLY A 262 24.76 16.51 7.10
CA GLY A 262 25.41 17.62 7.80
C GLY A 262 24.70 18.98 7.57
N VAL A 263 23.56 18.99 6.90
CA VAL A 263 22.76 20.14 6.53
C VAL A 263 21.30 19.82 6.83
N ARG A 264 20.65 20.61 7.66
CA ARG A 264 19.19 20.66 7.70
C ARG A 264 18.71 20.79 6.26
N ALA A 265 17.83 19.90 5.80
CA ALA A 265 17.25 19.98 4.46
C ALA A 265 16.81 21.43 4.20
N PRO A 266 17.27 22.05 3.10
CA PRO A 266 16.92 23.44 2.83
C PRO A 266 15.40 23.57 2.83
N GLY A 267 14.87 24.69 3.36
CA GLY A 267 13.46 25.03 3.62
C GLY A 267 12.36 24.64 2.64
N MET A 268 12.65 23.84 1.66
CA MET A 268 11.71 23.27 0.68
C MET A 268 10.85 22.14 1.26
N MET A 269 11.24 21.54 2.39
CA MET A 269 10.48 20.52 3.11
C MET A 269 9.84 21.02 4.41
N THR A 270 10.14 22.27 4.83
CA THR A 270 9.52 22.91 5.99
C THR A 270 8.42 23.90 5.59
N GLY A 271 7.96 23.84 4.35
CA GLY A 271 6.92 24.72 3.83
C GLY A 271 5.59 24.54 4.57
N GLY A 272 5.33 25.46 5.50
CA GLY A 272 3.99 25.77 5.97
C GLY A 272 3.23 24.65 6.68
N GLY A 273 3.64 24.27 7.88
CA GLY A 273 2.74 23.63 8.85
C GLY A 273 2.53 22.12 8.74
N GLY A 274 3.22 21.41 7.86
CA GLY A 274 3.18 19.95 7.77
C GLY A 274 4.54 19.35 8.08
N SER A 275 4.65 18.65 9.18
CA SER A 275 5.94 18.16 9.67
C SER A 275 6.28 16.81 9.04
N PHE A 276 7.16 16.80 8.03
CA PHE A 276 7.90 15.59 7.71
C PHE A 276 8.80 15.23 8.90
N ARG A 277 8.77 13.96 9.31
CA ARG A 277 9.69 13.45 10.32
C ARG A 277 11.00 13.06 9.63
N PHE A 278 12.10 13.63 10.06
CA PHE A 278 13.45 13.21 9.69
C PHE A 278 14.02 12.39 10.83
N PHE A 279 14.58 11.26 10.51
CA PHE A 279 15.20 10.35 11.47
C PHE A 279 16.66 10.76 11.69
N ASP A 280 17.11 10.73 12.92
CA ASP A 280 18.46 11.17 13.28
C ASP A 280 19.51 10.10 12.99
N SER A 281 19.15 8.81 13.07
CA SER A 281 20.07 7.69 12.91
C SER A 281 19.39 6.40 12.44
N THR A 282 20.22 5.42 12.06
CA THR A 282 19.78 4.03 11.83
C THR A 282 19.27 3.37 13.11
N ASP A 283 19.86 3.72 14.27
CA ASP A 283 19.48 3.15 15.55
C ASP A 283 18.06 3.60 15.95
N GLU A 284 17.71 4.87 15.70
CA GLU A 284 16.34 5.35 15.89
C GLU A 284 15.35 4.54 15.04
N LEU A 285 15.66 4.33 13.74
CA LEU A 285 14.82 3.53 12.87
C LEU A 285 14.72 2.08 13.34
N LYS A 286 15.85 1.49 13.74
CA LYS A 286 15.85 0.12 14.29
C LYS A 286 14.98 0.03 15.53
N GLN A 287 15.10 0.96 16.45
CA GLN A 287 14.29 0.99 17.68
C GLN A 287 12.80 1.12 17.37
N LEU A 288 12.43 1.99 16.43
CA LEU A 288 11.03 2.12 15.99
C LEU A 288 10.45 0.81 15.44
N MET A 289 11.24 0.03 14.70
CA MET A 289 10.79 -1.29 14.22
C MET A 289 10.63 -2.27 15.39
N VAL A 290 11.55 -2.29 16.33
CA VAL A 290 11.46 -3.14 17.53
C VAL A 290 10.24 -2.75 18.38
N ASP A 291 10.02 -1.45 18.60
CA ASP A 291 8.85 -0.95 19.34
C ASP A 291 7.53 -1.31 18.66
N ALA A 292 7.53 -1.45 17.34
CA ALA A 292 6.38 -1.91 16.56
C ALA A 292 6.16 -3.44 16.62
N GLY A 293 7.06 -4.18 17.29
CA GLY A 293 6.94 -5.63 17.50
C GLY A 293 7.71 -6.50 16.50
N PHE A 294 8.66 -5.92 15.73
CA PHE A 294 9.63 -6.73 14.98
C PHE A 294 10.74 -7.20 15.89
N ASP A 295 11.25 -8.42 15.67
CA ASP A 295 12.39 -8.93 16.38
C ASP A 295 13.66 -8.14 16.02
N ALA A 296 14.50 -7.79 17.01
CA ALA A 296 15.71 -7.03 16.80
C ALA A 296 16.69 -7.72 15.81
N ASP A 297 16.73 -9.05 15.83
CA ASP A 297 17.60 -9.84 14.93
C ASP A 297 17.03 -9.90 13.50
N GLY A 298 15.73 -9.69 13.36
CA GLY A 298 15.05 -9.60 12.08
C GLY A 298 15.06 -8.20 11.44
N VAL A 299 15.66 -7.19 12.10
CA VAL A 299 15.69 -5.80 11.63
C VAL A 299 17.07 -5.41 11.15
N ASP A 300 17.19 -5.15 9.84
CA ASP A 300 18.39 -4.56 9.21
C ASP A 300 18.07 -3.13 8.74
N VAL A 301 18.93 -2.18 9.15
CA VAL A 301 18.83 -0.78 8.75
C VAL A 301 20.19 -0.28 8.30
N ARG A 302 20.28 0.17 7.05
CA ARG A 302 21.53 0.73 6.51
C ARG A 302 21.31 2.08 5.83
N ILE A 303 22.35 2.87 5.77
CA ILE A 303 22.37 4.11 4.98
C ILE A 303 22.83 3.80 3.56
N GLU A 304 22.08 4.30 2.60
CA GLU A 304 22.43 4.31 1.19
C GLU A 304 22.71 5.75 0.75
N GLY A 305 23.83 5.95 0.07
CA GLY A 305 24.24 7.27 -0.41
C GLY A 305 24.39 8.29 0.71
N ARG A 306 23.72 9.45 0.56
CA ARG A 306 23.92 10.61 1.46
C ARG A 306 22.84 10.77 2.53
N GLY A 307 21.79 9.99 2.55
CA GLY A 307 20.70 10.20 3.52
C GLY A 307 19.44 9.39 3.23
N CYS A 308 19.51 8.38 2.42
CA CYS A 308 18.50 7.36 2.32
C CYS A 308 18.79 6.27 3.34
N ALA A 309 17.87 5.95 4.21
CA ALA A 309 17.88 4.70 4.97
C ALA A 309 17.07 3.65 4.22
N ILE A 310 17.63 2.46 4.13
CA ILE A 310 16.93 1.25 3.70
C ILE A 310 16.69 0.41 4.95
N VAL A 311 15.43 0.06 5.16
CA VAL A 311 14.96 -0.74 6.29
C VAL A 311 14.43 -2.06 5.76
N LYS A 312 14.91 -3.17 6.31
CA LYS A 312 14.42 -4.51 6.03
C LYS A 312 14.04 -5.18 7.35
N CYS A 313 12.82 -5.68 7.43
CA CYS A 313 12.38 -6.44 8.58
C CYS A 313 11.84 -7.79 8.13
N VAL A 314 12.14 -8.83 8.91
CA VAL A 314 11.57 -10.17 8.74
C VAL A 314 10.83 -10.50 10.03
N VAL A 315 9.57 -10.89 9.90
CA VAL A 315 8.81 -11.43 11.03
C VAL A 315 9.34 -12.84 11.30
N PRO A 316 9.70 -13.22 12.53
CA PRO A 316 10.12 -14.58 12.83
C PRO A 316 9.12 -15.60 12.26
N ALA A 317 9.61 -16.67 11.67
CA ALA A 317 8.77 -17.81 11.38
C ALA A 317 8.24 -18.36 12.70
N GLU A 318 7.02 -18.91 12.72
CA GLU A 318 6.57 -19.64 13.89
C GLU A 318 7.62 -20.73 14.16
N ALA A 319 8.21 -20.71 15.37
CA ALA A 319 9.01 -21.83 15.82
C ALA A 319 8.14 -23.09 15.72
N ASP A 320 8.66 -24.15 15.15
CA ASP A 320 7.95 -25.42 15.09
C ASP A 320 7.77 -25.91 16.53
N ILE A 321 6.62 -25.56 17.13
CA ILE A 321 6.30 -25.84 18.53
C ILE A 321 6.42 -27.34 18.81
N SER A 322 6.35 -28.18 17.76
CA SER A 322 6.53 -29.62 17.83
C SER A 322 7.95 -30.07 18.28
N GLU A 323 8.98 -29.27 17.95
CA GLU A 323 10.35 -29.58 18.37
C GLU A 323 10.62 -29.11 19.83
N VAL A 324 10.07 -27.95 20.21
CA VAL A 324 10.26 -27.39 21.56
C VAL A 324 9.50 -28.21 22.61
N ASP A 325 8.28 -28.66 22.30
CA ASP A 325 7.49 -29.53 23.18
C ASP A 325 8.09 -30.94 23.28
N ALA A 326 8.67 -31.45 22.19
CA ALA A 326 9.34 -32.77 22.20
C ALA A 326 10.66 -32.74 23.01
N GLU A 327 11.44 -31.68 22.95
CA GLU A 327 12.64 -31.51 23.79
C GLU A 327 12.28 -31.33 25.27
N ALA A 328 11.27 -30.53 25.58
CA ALA A 328 10.80 -30.34 26.95
C ALA A 328 10.19 -31.59 27.54
N GLU A 329 9.40 -32.36 26.78
CA GLU A 329 8.91 -33.67 27.23
C GLU A 329 10.04 -34.72 27.39
N ALA A 330 11.04 -34.70 26.51
CA ALA A 330 12.18 -35.59 26.62
C ALA A 330 13.04 -35.27 27.85
N GLU A 331 13.20 -34.02 28.24
CA GLU A 331 13.95 -33.58 29.41
C GLU A 331 13.21 -33.97 30.70
N VAL A 332 11.88 -33.79 30.76
CA VAL A 332 11.03 -34.21 31.89
C VAL A 332 11.05 -35.74 32.06
N VAL A 333 11.01 -36.47 30.97
CA VAL A 333 11.07 -37.96 31.00
C VAL A 333 12.46 -38.45 31.41
N ALA A 334 13.53 -37.74 31.04
CA ALA A 334 14.89 -38.04 31.42
C ALA A 334 15.13 -37.82 32.93
N GLU A 335 14.62 -36.69 33.48
CA GLU A 335 14.69 -36.42 34.93
C GLU A 335 13.88 -37.43 35.77
N ALA A 336 12.67 -37.80 35.29
CA ALA A 336 11.84 -38.82 35.98
C ALA A 336 12.43 -40.22 35.99
N ARG A 337 13.41 -40.53 35.14
CA ARG A 337 14.13 -41.81 35.13
C ARG A 337 15.35 -41.85 36.04
N LEU A 338 15.77 -40.72 36.58
CA LEU A 338 16.90 -40.58 37.49
C LEU A 338 16.50 -40.53 38.98
N LEU A 339 15.20 -40.47 39.27
CA LEU A 339 14.59 -40.61 40.61
C LEU A 339 14.01 -42.02 40.81
#